data_7a6ece7618e34e5a93b8f0e1ebb9d893
#
_entry.id   7a6ece7618e34e5a93b8f0e1ebb9d893
#
_cell.length_a   1.000
_cell.length_b   1.000
_cell.length_c   1.000
_cell.angle_alpha   90.00
_cell.angle_beta   90.00
_cell.angle_gamma   90.00
#
_symmetry.space_group_name_H-M   'P 1'
#
loop_
_entity.id
_entity.type
_entity.pdbx_description
1 polymer ?
#
loop_
_entity_poly.entity_id
_entity_poly.type
_entity_poly.pdbx_seq_one_letter_code
_entity_poly.pdbx_strand_id
1 'polypeptide(L)'
;MLERVYFNTEDEIELVGLLERPTNPTKRVVISVHGMQSNCLKRREDILSKEISNAGVAYFAFNNRGAELMTYTRKTTGEKILNGGSVYEDVLDGYYDIKGAINKMLELGYTDIYLQGHSLGCTKIVYTYNKLKNENNVKNIKGIMLLSLVDIPDCQKYDLGDKYAEMMKYAENKEKEGKLNDLMPIESFDH
;
A
#
# COMPACT_ATOMS: atom_id res chain seq x y z
N MET A 1 18.08 14.51 3.04
CA MET A 1 18.99 13.36 3.33
C MET A 1 18.14 12.10 3.30
N LEU A 2 18.51 11.15 2.43
CA LEU A 2 17.78 9.88 2.25
C LEU A 2 18.21 8.85 3.31
N GLU A 3 17.24 8.29 4.02
CA GLU A 3 17.43 7.34 5.11
C GLU A 3 16.57 6.10 4.88
N ARG A 4 17.13 4.90 5.15
CA ARG A 4 16.35 3.65 5.15
C ARG A 4 15.68 3.49 6.51
N VAL A 5 14.37 3.30 6.51
CA VAL A 5 13.56 3.15 7.72
C VAL A 5 12.86 1.80 7.70
N TYR A 6 13.05 1.01 8.75
CA TYR A 6 12.33 -0.24 9.01
C TYR A 6 11.21 0.02 10.01
N PHE A 7 10.09 -0.67 9.85
CA PHE A 7 8.98 -0.61 10.78
C PHE A 7 8.18 -1.90 10.75
N ASN A 8 7.43 -2.12 11.82
CA ASN A 8 6.63 -3.32 12.00
C ASN A 8 5.15 -2.99 11.86
N THR A 9 4.40 -3.93 11.30
CA THR A 9 2.95 -3.90 11.25
C THR A 9 2.36 -4.57 12.50
N GLU A 10 1.08 -4.34 12.79
CA GLU A 10 0.38 -4.97 13.92
C GLU A 10 0.22 -6.49 13.74
N ASP A 11 0.21 -6.96 12.50
CA ASP A 11 0.18 -8.39 12.14
C ASP A 11 1.59 -9.00 11.94
N GLU A 12 2.59 -8.40 12.61
CA GLU A 12 3.95 -8.93 12.76
C GLU A 12 4.79 -9.00 11.47
N ILE A 13 4.56 -8.13 10.52
CA ILE A 13 5.38 -8.02 9.31
C ILE A 13 6.37 -6.86 9.45
N GLU A 14 7.66 -7.11 9.14
CA GLU A 14 8.68 -6.07 9.01
C GLU A 14 8.67 -5.52 7.58
N LEU A 15 8.48 -4.23 7.46
CA LEU A 15 8.52 -3.50 6.19
C LEU A 15 9.66 -2.48 6.18
N VAL A 16 10.02 -2.04 4.97
CA VAL A 16 11.10 -1.08 4.75
C VAL A 16 10.69 0.01 3.79
N GLY A 17 11.15 1.23 4.06
CA GLY A 17 10.96 2.36 3.18
C GLY A 17 12.16 3.30 3.15
N LEU A 18 12.06 4.33 2.33
CA LEU A 18 13.02 5.39 2.15
C LEU A 18 12.41 6.72 2.61
N LEU A 19 13.04 7.34 3.60
CA LEU A 19 12.64 8.63 4.12
C LEU A 19 13.60 9.71 3.61
N GLU A 20 13.10 10.64 2.80
CA GLU A 20 13.82 11.84 2.41
C GLU A 20 13.44 13.00 3.34
N ARG A 21 14.42 13.55 4.05
CA ARG A 21 14.24 14.67 4.97
C ARG A 21 14.61 15.98 4.29
N PRO A 22 13.82 17.06 4.47
CA PRO A 22 14.22 18.38 4.03
C PRO A 22 15.41 18.90 4.86
N THR A 23 16.07 19.93 4.37
CA THR A 23 17.21 20.57 5.06
C THR A 23 16.80 21.13 6.42
N ASN A 24 15.64 21.77 6.48
CA ASN A 24 15.12 22.33 7.72
C ASN A 24 14.17 21.34 8.42
N PRO A 25 14.21 21.23 9.75
CA PRO A 25 13.30 20.39 10.50
C PRO A 25 11.83 20.70 10.19
N THR A 26 11.01 19.66 10.06
CA THR A 26 9.57 19.79 9.77
C THR A 26 8.78 18.78 10.58
N LYS A 27 7.50 19.09 10.82
CA LYS A 27 6.52 18.17 11.40
C LYS A 27 5.65 17.52 10.32
N ARG A 28 5.82 17.92 9.05
CA ARG A 28 5.04 17.45 7.91
C ARG A 28 5.74 16.32 7.20
N VAL A 29 4.98 15.27 6.86
CA VAL A 29 5.46 14.15 6.04
C VAL A 29 4.39 13.70 5.06
N VAL A 30 4.81 13.41 3.83
CA VAL A 30 4.01 12.65 2.87
C VAL A 30 4.40 11.18 2.97
N ILE A 31 3.43 10.30 3.19
CA ILE A 31 3.60 8.84 3.14
C ILE A 31 3.08 8.37 1.79
N SER A 32 3.96 7.80 0.96
CA SER A 32 3.62 7.32 -0.39
C SER A 32 3.37 5.82 -0.40
N VAL A 33 2.21 5.42 -0.93
CA VAL A 33 1.75 4.05 -1.08
C VAL A 33 1.70 3.69 -2.56
N HIS A 34 2.56 2.78 -2.99
CA HIS A 34 2.66 2.36 -4.38
C HIS A 34 1.48 1.46 -4.81
N GLY A 35 1.28 1.33 -6.12
CA GLY A 35 0.27 0.47 -6.72
C GLY A 35 0.75 -0.98 -6.90
N MET A 36 -0.06 -1.76 -7.63
CA MET A 36 0.21 -3.17 -7.94
C MET A 36 1.58 -3.34 -8.60
N GLN A 37 2.32 -4.37 -8.21
CA GLN A 37 3.63 -4.75 -8.76
C GLN A 37 4.68 -3.62 -8.76
N SER A 38 4.50 -2.61 -7.90
CA SER A 38 5.41 -1.47 -7.80
C SER A 38 6.26 -1.57 -6.51
N ASN A 39 7.08 -0.56 -6.27
CA ASN A 39 7.93 -0.47 -5.08
C ASN A 39 8.34 0.99 -4.80
N CYS A 40 9.01 1.23 -3.67
CA CYS A 40 9.48 2.56 -3.26
C CYS A 40 10.72 3.06 -4.02
N LEU A 41 11.31 2.27 -4.94
CA LEU A 41 12.49 2.63 -5.74
C LEU A 41 12.14 3.12 -7.15
N LYS A 42 10.86 3.25 -7.48
CA LYS A 42 10.46 3.73 -8.81
C LYS A 42 10.87 5.18 -9.03
N ARG A 43 11.19 5.54 -10.28
CA ARG A 43 11.62 6.89 -10.67
C ARG A 43 10.64 7.98 -10.21
N ARG A 44 9.35 7.69 -10.16
CA ARG A 44 8.35 8.63 -9.63
C ARG A 44 8.66 9.00 -8.18
N GLU A 45 8.95 7.99 -7.33
CA GLU A 45 9.25 8.21 -5.92
C GLU A 45 10.54 9.02 -5.75
N ASP A 46 11.57 8.77 -6.57
CA ASP A 46 12.81 9.54 -6.57
C ASP A 46 12.58 11.02 -6.94
N ILE A 47 11.74 11.30 -7.93
CA ILE A 47 11.41 12.68 -8.32
C ILE A 47 10.60 13.37 -7.22
N LEU A 48 9.52 12.72 -6.75
CA LEU A 48 8.62 13.32 -5.76
C LEU A 48 9.32 13.53 -4.42
N SER A 49 10.17 12.59 -3.98
CA SER A 49 10.90 12.74 -2.72
C SER A 49 11.78 13.99 -2.72
N LYS A 50 12.49 14.26 -3.81
CA LYS A 50 13.35 15.43 -3.96
C LYS A 50 12.55 16.73 -4.00
N GLU A 51 11.51 16.79 -4.82
CA GLU A 51 10.71 18.03 -4.98
C GLU A 51 9.93 18.37 -3.70
N ILE A 52 9.34 17.37 -3.04
CA ILE A 52 8.60 17.57 -1.80
C ILE A 52 9.56 17.94 -0.66
N SER A 53 10.73 17.31 -0.60
CA SER A 53 11.77 17.63 0.38
C SER A 53 12.31 19.07 0.18
N ASN A 54 12.54 19.49 -1.06
CA ASN A 54 12.93 20.87 -1.39
C ASN A 54 11.85 21.89 -0.97
N ALA A 55 10.57 21.49 -1.01
CA ALA A 55 9.46 22.31 -0.52
C ALA A 55 9.30 22.29 1.02
N GLY A 56 10.23 21.66 1.76
CA GLY A 56 10.25 21.66 3.23
C GLY A 56 9.30 20.66 3.88
N VAL A 57 8.93 19.58 3.18
CA VAL A 57 8.10 18.49 3.68
C VAL A 57 8.88 17.18 3.57
N ALA A 58 8.90 16.35 4.61
CA ALA A 58 9.51 15.03 4.51
C ALA A 58 8.69 14.11 3.59
N TYR A 59 9.37 13.16 2.95
CA TYR A 59 8.73 12.19 2.05
C TYR A 59 9.15 10.77 2.42
N PHE A 60 8.18 9.92 2.69
CA PHE A 60 8.40 8.53 3.06
C PHE A 60 7.70 7.60 2.06
N ALA A 61 8.47 6.94 1.21
CA ALA A 61 7.99 5.89 0.32
C ALA A 61 8.41 4.53 0.87
N PHE A 62 7.49 3.59 0.99
CA PHE A 62 7.79 2.28 1.54
C PHE A 62 7.28 1.14 0.64
N ASN A 63 7.89 -0.03 0.76
CA ASN A 63 7.39 -1.26 0.17
C ASN A 63 6.29 -1.83 1.07
N ASN A 64 5.04 -1.78 0.60
CA ASN A 64 3.97 -2.52 1.24
C ASN A 64 4.14 -4.03 0.95
N ARG A 65 3.39 -4.92 1.64
CA ARG A 65 3.47 -6.39 1.46
C ARG A 65 3.27 -6.87 0.02
N GLY A 66 2.55 -6.09 -0.79
CA GLY A 66 2.31 -6.33 -2.21
C GLY A 66 3.38 -5.75 -3.15
N ALA A 67 4.56 -5.37 -2.63
CA ALA A 67 5.65 -4.87 -3.45
C ALA A 67 6.19 -5.93 -4.40
N GLU A 68 6.44 -5.54 -5.67
CA GLU A 68 6.86 -6.43 -6.74
C GLU A 68 5.80 -7.49 -7.12
N LEU A 69 6.11 -8.37 -8.07
CA LEU A 69 5.25 -9.49 -8.42
C LEU A 69 5.25 -10.54 -7.30
N MET A 70 6.44 -10.98 -6.90
CA MET A 70 6.70 -11.86 -5.76
C MET A 70 7.93 -11.37 -5.01
N THR A 71 7.86 -11.39 -3.69
CA THR A 71 8.98 -10.98 -2.83
C THR A 71 9.00 -11.80 -1.54
N TYR A 72 10.10 -11.69 -0.81
CA TYR A 72 10.16 -12.23 0.54
C TYR A 72 9.73 -11.17 1.54
N THR A 73 8.74 -11.50 2.32
CA THR A 73 8.34 -10.71 3.48
C THR A 73 9.02 -11.27 4.73
N ARG A 74 9.35 -10.43 5.69
CA ARG A 74 9.92 -10.85 6.96
C ARG A 74 8.91 -10.68 8.08
N LYS A 75 8.87 -11.64 9.00
CA LYS A 75 8.23 -11.44 10.30
C LYS A 75 9.13 -10.63 11.22
N THR A 76 8.55 -9.99 12.20
CA THR A 76 9.27 -9.29 13.28
C THR A 76 10.22 -10.21 14.05
N THR A 77 9.96 -11.51 14.03
CA THR A 77 10.85 -12.59 14.56
C THR A 77 12.09 -12.84 13.71
N GLY A 78 12.21 -12.20 12.53
CA GLY A 78 13.31 -12.40 11.60
C GLY A 78 13.13 -13.58 10.63
N GLU A 79 12.07 -14.36 10.76
CA GLU A 79 11.74 -15.42 9.81
C GLU A 79 11.35 -14.84 8.44
N LYS A 80 11.85 -15.46 7.36
CA LYS A 80 11.40 -15.13 6.02
C LYS A 80 10.06 -15.80 5.73
N ILE A 81 9.08 -15.02 5.31
CA ILE A 81 7.84 -15.54 4.75
C ILE A 81 7.97 -15.52 3.23
N LEU A 82 7.66 -16.63 2.59
CA LEU A 82 7.77 -16.76 1.12
C LEU A 82 6.62 -16.10 0.37
N ASN A 83 5.60 -15.58 1.03
CA ASN A 83 4.33 -15.20 0.43
C ASN A 83 4.15 -13.67 0.43
N GLY A 84 5.12 -12.94 -0.09
CA GLY A 84 5.02 -11.50 -0.33
C GLY A 84 4.91 -11.18 -1.82
N GLY A 85 4.50 -9.96 -2.13
CA GLY A 85 4.30 -9.48 -3.48
C GLY A 85 2.83 -9.49 -3.91
N SER A 86 2.55 -8.86 -5.03
CA SER A 86 1.17 -8.64 -5.49
C SER A 86 0.37 -9.91 -5.80
N VAL A 87 1.06 -11.02 -6.08
CA VAL A 87 0.42 -12.34 -6.32
C VAL A 87 -0.23 -12.90 -5.04
N TYR A 88 0.32 -12.57 -3.87
CA TYR A 88 -0.13 -13.10 -2.59
C TYR A 88 -0.80 -12.04 -1.71
N GLU A 89 -0.93 -10.83 -2.20
CA GLU A 89 -1.45 -9.72 -1.42
C GLU A 89 -2.98 -9.80 -1.27
N ASP A 90 -3.47 -9.80 -0.05
CA ASP A 90 -4.81 -9.31 0.24
C ASP A 90 -4.75 -7.77 0.34
N VAL A 91 -5.50 -7.09 -0.53
CA VAL A 91 -5.52 -5.61 -0.60
C VAL A 91 -5.99 -5.00 0.73
N LEU A 92 -6.85 -5.71 1.46
CA LEU A 92 -7.39 -5.24 2.76
C LEU A 92 -6.32 -5.24 3.85
N ASP A 93 -5.32 -6.11 3.76
CA ASP A 93 -4.17 -6.14 4.68
C ASP A 93 -3.25 -4.92 4.51
N GLY A 94 -3.36 -4.19 3.40
CA GLY A 94 -2.72 -2.89 3.22
C GLY A 94 -3.04 -1.88 4.34
N TYR A 95 -4.13 -2.11 5.08
CA TYR A 95 -4.45 -1.37 6.30
C TYR A 95 -3.33 -1.47 7.34
N TYR A 96 -2.82 -2.66 7.61
CA TYR A 96 -1.75 -2.87 8.60
C TYR A 96 -0.45 -2.20 8.17
N ASP A 97 -0.14 -2.27 6.88
CA ASP A 97 1.07 -1.68 6.31
C ASP A 97 1.05 -0.14 6.45
N ILE A 98 -0.06 0.49 6.04
CA ILE A 98 -0.21 1.95 6.08
C ILE A 98 -0.30 2.43 7.53
N LYS A 99 -1.01 1.73 8.41
CA LYS A 99 -1.08 2.04 9.85
C LYS A 99 0.31 1.95 10.49
N GLY A 100 1.08 0.91 10.16
CA GLY A 100 2.46 0.76 10.60
C GLY A 100 3.35 1.91 10.15
N ALA A 101 3.24 2.33 8.88
CA ALA A 101 3.95 3.48 8.34
C ALA A 101 3.56 4.80 9.05
N ILE A 102 2.27 5.02 9.31
CA ILE A 102 1.77 6.17 10.07
C ILE A 102 2.38 6.18 11.48
N ASN A 103 2.30 5.06 12.20
CA ASN A 103 2.83 4.93 13.56
C ASN A 103 4.34 5.19 13.59
N LYS A 104 5.08 4.68 12.60
CA LYS A 104 6.52 4.93 12.49
C LYS A 104 6.84 6.40 12.24
N MET A 105 6.09 7.09 11.41
CA MET A 105 6.29 8.53 11.19
C MET A 105 5.94 9.34 12.45
N LEU A 106 4.90 8.97 13.19
CA LEU A 106 4.57 9.58 14.50
C LEU A 106 5.69 9.37 15.51
N GLU A 107 6.25 8.16 15.61
CA GLU A 107 7.41 7.83 16.47
C GLU A 107 8.63 8.72 16.13
N LEU A 108 8.86 8.98 14.84
CA LEU A 108 9.93 9.87 14.38
C LEU A 108 9.62 11.37 14.56
N GLY A 109 8.46 11.71 15.13
CA GLY A 109 8.06 13.03 15.53
C GLY A 109 7.33 13.86 14.46
N TYR A 110 6.87 13.24 13.36
CA TYR A 110 5.98 13.89 12.40
C TYR A 110 4.54 13.85 12.92
N THR A 111 3.84 14.99 12.87
CA THR A 111 2.47 15.13 13.40
C THR A 111 1.45 15.51 12.33
N ASP A 112 1.92 16.01 11.20
CA ASP A 112 1.09 16.42 10.08
C ASP A 112 1.36 15.48 8.89
N ILE A 113 0.54 14.45 8.78
CA ILE A 113 0.71 13.34 7.83
C ILE A 113 -0.20 13.57 6.63
N TYR A 114 0.36 13.45 5.44
CA TYR A 114 -0.36 13.43 4.17
C TYR A 114 -0.18 12.04 3.55
N LEU A 115 -1.28 11.37 3.22
CA LEU A 115 -1.24 10.09 2.55
C LEU A 115 -1.31 10.29 1.04
N GLN A 116 -0.36 9.71 0.30
CA GLN A 116 -0.33 9.73 -1.15
C GLN A 116 -0.43 8.31 -1.69
N GLY A 117 -1.44 8.02 -2.49
CA GLY A 117 -1.58 6.74 -3.18
C GLY A 117 -1.37 6.88 -4.69
N HIS A 118 -0.87 5.83 -5.31
CA HIS A 118 -0.83 5.72 -6.76
C HIS A 118 -1.50 4.43 -7.21
N SER A 119 -2.40 4.51 -8.20
CA SER A 119 -3.12 3.36 -8.75
C SER A 119 -3.80 2.55 -7.62
N LEU A 120 -3.56 1.25 -7.46
CA LEU A 120 -4.07 0.41 -6.36
C LEU A 120 -3.74 0.99 -4.97
N GLY A 121 -2.63 1.73 -4.82
CA GLY A 121 -2.29 2.43 -3.58
C GLY A 121 -3.35 3.46 -3.17
N CYS A 122 -4.09 4.04 -4.12
CA CYS A 122 -5.21 4.93 -3.83
C CYS A 122 -6.33 4.18 -3.09
N THR A 123 -6.70 3.00 -3.58
CA THR A 123 -7.72 2.14 -2.97
C THR A 123 -7.32 1.74 -1.54
N LYS A 124 -6.06 1.32 -1.36
CA LYS A 124 -5.51 0.98 -0.03
C LYS A 124 -5.60 2.15 0.96
N ILE A 125 -5.24 3.36 0.51
CA ILE A 125 -5.32 4.57 1.37
C ILE A 125 -6.76 4.90 1.74
N VAL A 126 -7.68 4.88 0.77
CA VAL A 126 -9.09 5.20 1.04
C VAL A 126 -9.70 4.19 2.02
N TYR A 127 -9.45 2.90 1.81
CA TYR A 127 -9.88 1.86 2.74
C TYR A 127 -9.30 2.06 4.14
N THR A 128 -7.97 2.27 4.24
CA THR A 128 -7.29 2.49 5.52
C THR A 128 -7.81 3.71 6.24
N TYR A 129 -7.98 4.83 5.53
CA TYR A 129 -8.50 6.06 6.12
C TYR A 129 -9.90 5.88 6.70
N ASN A 130 -10.79 5.20 5.98
CA ASN A 130 -12.14 4.93 6.46
C ASN A 130 -12.13 4.05 7.72
N LYS A 131 -11.28 3.03 7.76
CA LYS A 131 -11.12 2.17 8.92
C LYS A 131 -10.56 2.93 10.12
N LEU A 132 -9.48 3.71 9.95
CA LEU A 132 -8.91 4.57 10.99
C LEU A 132 -9.89 5.64 11.49
N LYS A 133 -10.73 6.20 10.62
CA LYS A 133 -11.77 7.17 10.99
C LYS A 133 -12.78 6.54 11.96
N ASN A 134 -13.20 5.32 11.72
CA ASN A 134 -14.10 4.58 12.60
C ASN A 134 -13.45 4.25 13.96
N GLU A 135 -12.12 4.14 14.01
CA GLU A 135 -11.33 3.95 15.23
C GLU A 135 -10.96 5.28 15.93
N ASN A 136 -11.41 6.45 15.42
CA ASN A 136 -11.03 7.78 15.89
C ASN A 136 -9.52 8.09 15.81
N ASN A 137 -8.79 7.46 14.89
CA ASN A 137 -7.33 7.51 14.75
C ASN A 137 -6.83 8.37 13.58
N VAL A 138 -7.58 9.37 13.13
CA VAL A 138 -7.23 10.18 11.95
C VAL A 138 -6.71 11.58 12.25
N LYS A 139 -6.60 11.98 13.51
CA LYS A 139 -6.27 13.37 13.92
C LYS A 139 -4.99 13.93 13.29
N ASN A 140 -4.02 13.08 13.01
CA ASN A 140 -2.74 13.45 12.44
C ASN A 140 -2.72 13.41 10.90
N ILE A 141 -3.74 12.84 10.27
CA ILE A 141 -3.88 12.82 8.80
C ILE A 141 -4.51 14.14 8.36
N LYS A 142 -3.77 14.95 7.62
CA LYS A 142 -4.16 16.30 7.20
C LYS A 142 -4.68 16.36 5.76
N GLY A 143 -4.38 15.34 4.97
CA GLY A 143 -4.85 15.28 3.59
C GLY A 143 -4.55 13.94 2.92
N ILE A 144 -5.25 13.69 1.83
CA ILE A 144 -5.10 12.51 0.99
C ILE A 144 -4.90 12.98 -0.46
N MET A 145 -3.91 12.42 -1.14
CA MET A 145 -3.62 12.65 -2.56
C MET A 145 -3.77 11.33 -3.32
N LEU A 146 -4.63 11.31 -4.32
CA LEU A 146 -4.92 10.12 -5.12
C LEU A 146 -4.38 10.34 -6.55
N LEU A 147 -3.26 9.69 -6.86
CA LEU A 147 -2.60 9.79 -8.15
C LEU A 147 -3.01 8.61 -9.03
N SER A 148 -3.59 8.89 -10.20
CA SER A 148 -4.06 7.85 -11.13
C SER A 148 -4.99 6.84 -10.42
N LEU A 149 -5.99 7.36 -9.71
CA LEU A 149 -7.03 6.52 -9.10
C LEU A 149 -7.71 5.68 -10.18
N VAL A 150 -7.83 4.39 -9.93
CA VAL A 150 -8.46 3.41 -10.83
C VAL A 150 -9.69 2.81 -10.14
N ASP A 151 -10.80 2.77 -10.87
CA ASP A 151 -11.95 1.95 -10.51
C ASP A 151 -11.65 0.51 -10.96
N ILE A 152 -11.11 -0.30 -10.05
CA ILE A 152 -10.69 -1.66 -10.35
C ILE A 152 -11.85 -2.55 -10.82
N PRO A 153 -13.03 -2.55 -10.15
CA PRO A 153 -14.19 -3.31 -10.64
C PRO A 153 -14.61 -2.97 -12.05
N ASP A 154 -14.65 -1.68 -12.41
CA ASP A 154 -15.07 -1.28 -13.74
C ASP A 154 -13.98 -1.57 -14.79
N CYS A 155 -12.70 -1.44 -14.47
CA CYS A 155 -11.62 -1.91 -15.34
C CYS A 155 -11.73 -3.42 -15.60
N GLN A 156 -11.94 -4.22 -14.57
CA GLN A 156 -12.11 -5.66 -14.72
C GLN A 156 -13.33 -6.04 -15.56
N LYS A 157 -14.45 -5.32 -15.39
CA LYS A 157 -15.64 -5.52 -16.24
C LYS A 157 -15.34 -5.22 -17.72
N TYR A 158 -14.56 -4.14 -17.96
CA TYR A 158 -14.15 -3.79 -19.31
C TYR A 158 -13.23 -4.84 -19.92
N ASP A 159 -12.21 -5.28 -19.19
CA ASP A 159 -11.20 -6.22 -19.66
C ASP A 159 -11.77 -7.64 -19.87
N LEU A 160 -12.65 -8.09 -18.98
CA LEU A 160 -13.19 -9.45 -18.98
C LEU A 160 -14.51 -9.58 -19.76
N GLY A 161 -15.20 -8.47 -20.02
CA GLY A 161 -16.47 -8.48 -20.73
C GLY A 161 -17.48 -9.45 -20.11
N ASP A 162 -18.02 -10.34 -20.93
CA ASP A 162 -19.04 -11.33 -20.50
C ASP A 162 -18.49 -12.32 -19.45
N LYS A 163 -17.18 -12.58 -19.44
CA LYS A 163 -16.54 -13.46 -18.44
C LYS A 163 -16.56 -12.91 -17.03
N TYR A 164 -16.70 -11.57 -16.85
CA TYR A 164 -16.70 -10.95 -15.53
C TYR A 164 -17.75 -11.54 -14.58
N ALA A 165 -18.98 -11.70 -15.06
CA ALA A 165 -20.08 -12.23 -14.25
C ALA A 165 -19.83 -13.69 -13.83
N GLU A 166 -19.23 -14.50 -14.72
CA GLU A 166 -18.85 -15.88 -14.44
C GLU A 166 -17.74 -15.96 -13.39
N MET A 167 -16.71 -15.11 -13.51
CA MET A 167 -15.62 -15.01 -12.55
C MET A 167 -16.11 -14.59 -11.17
N MET A 168 -16.99 -13.59 -11.09
CA MET A 168 -17.57 -13.15 -9.82
C MET A 168 -18.36 -14.29 -9.15
N LYS A 169 -19.17 -15.01 -9.92
CA LYS A 169 -19.90 -16.18 -9.40
C LYS A 169 -18.97 -17.30 -8.92
N TYR A 170 -17.87 -17.53 -9.62
CA TYR A 170 -16.84 -18.47 -9.19
C TYR A 170 -16.24 -18.04 -7.84
N ALA A 171 -15.81 -16.77 -7.72
CA ALA A 171 -15.25 -16.23 -6.49
C ALA A 171 -16.21 -16.31 -5.31
N GLU A 172 -17.50 -15.94 -5.50
CA GLU A 172 -18.54 -16.07 -4.49
C GLU A 172 -18.76 -17.51 -4.01
N ASN A 173 -18.69 -18.48 -4.92
CA ASN A 173 -18.81 -19.89 -4.58
C ASN A 173 -17.60 -20.36 -3.75
N LYS A 174 -16.39 -19.94 -4.13
CA LYS A 174 -15.16 -20.23 -3.38
C LYS A 174 -15.18 -19.62 -1.99
N GLU A 175 -15.71 -18.42 -1.83
CA GLU A 175 -15.94 -17.80 -0.52
C GLU A 175 -16.88 -18.64 0.35
N LYS A 176 -18.03 -19.09 -0.19
CA LYS A 176 -18.98 -19.96 0.53
C LYS A 176 -18.39 -21.31 0.93
N GLU A 177 -17.43 -21.83 0.13
CA GLU A 177 -16.69 -23.05 0.41
C GLU A 177 -15.56 -22.85 1.45
N GLY A 178 -15.27 -21.62 1.86
CA GLY A 178 -14.12 -21.28 2.71
C GLY A 178 -12.77 -21.40 2.01
N LYS A 179 -12.74 -21.29 0.67
CA LYS A 179 -11.57 -21.48 -0.19
C LYS A 179 -11.16 -20.19 -0.90
N LEU A 180 -11.12 -19.09 -0.19
CA LEU A 180 -10.78 -17.76 -0.73
C LEU A 180 -9.40 -17.69 -1.39
N ASN A 181 -8.47 -18.57 -0.99
CA ASN A 181 -7.10 -18.59 -1.52
C ASN A 181 -6.91 -19.54 -2.71
N ASP A 182 -7.98 -20.17 -3.20
CA ASP A 182 -7.90 -20.98 -4.43
C ASP A 182 -7.64 -20.06 -5.62
N LEU A 183 -6.75 -20.49 -6.52
CA LEU A 183 -6.46 -19.74 -7.74
C LEU A 183 -7.67 -19.74 -8.67
N MET A 184 -7.88 -18.62 -9.36
CA MET A 184 -8.84 -18.54 -10.46
C MET A 184 -8.41 -19.46 -11.60
N PRO A 185 -9.35 -20.10 -12.35
CA PRO A 185 -9.01 -20.90 -13.51
C PRO A 185 -8.24 -20.11 -14.57
N ILE A 186 -7.19 -20.70 -15.14
CA ILE A 186 -6.35 -20.03 -16.16
C ILE A 186 -7.17 -19.62 -17.39
N GLU A 187 -8.15 -20.45 -17.78
CA GLU A 187 -9.05 -20.18 -18.91
C GLU A 187 -9.87 -18.87 -18.73
N SER A 188 -9.95 -18.37 -17.51
CA SER A 188 -10.60 -17.06 -17.23
C SER A 188 -9.81 -15.88 -17.79
N PHE A 189 -8.53 -16.05 -18.11
CA PHE A 189 -7.61 -15.01 -18.55
C PHE A 189 -7.16 -15.15 -20.00
N ASP A 190 -7.60 -16.21 -20.72
CA ASP A 190 -7.31 -16.36 -22.15
C ASP A 190 -8.14 -15.35 -22.95
N HIS A 191 -7.45 -14.38 -23.54
CA HIS A 191 -7.97 -13.35 -24.47
C HIS A 191 -7.68 -13.75 -25.92
#